data_acc00320c6cfa0a7d14ef761f1f44125
#
_entry.id   acc00320c6cfa0a7d14ef761f1f44125
#
_cell.length_a   1.000
_cell.length_b   1.000
_cell.length_c   1.000
_cell.angle_alpha   90.00
_cell.angle_beta   90.00
_cell.angle_gamma   90.00
#
_symmetry.space_group_name_H-M   'P 1'
#
loop_
_entity.id
_entity.type
_entity.pdbx_description
1 polymer ?
#
loop_
_entity_poly.entity_id
_entity_poly.type
_entity_poly.pdbx_seq_one_letter_code
_entity_poly.pdbx_strand_id
1 'polypeptide(L)'
;MRTLLANATVITMNPTRDVLDTDILIENGVIADMGPGLAGRPENAGAERVDLSGRIVIPGLIQSHMHVTQSLFRGLADEMELMDWLQRRIWPLEGAHTPETNAAAARLAAAEGLRSGVTAFIDMGTAHCQDAIFETMRDVGMRGLFGKCMLDLGGTDVPAALMEDTETCLRESER
;
A
#
# COMPACT_ATOMS: atom_id res chain seq x y z
N MET A 1 -10.39 -13.64 -16.52
CA MET A 1 -10.11 -12.44 -17.35
C MET A 1 -8.70 -12.58 -17.91
N ARG A 2 -8.52 -12.33 -19.23
CA ARG A 2 -7.21 -12.40 -19.91
C ARG A 2 -6.92 -11.04 -20.54
N THR A 3 -5.76 -10.47 -20.25
CA THR A 3 -5.31 -9.18 -20.79
C THR A 3 -3.92 -9.35 -21.38
N LEU A 4 -3.72 -8.88 -22.60
CA LEU A 4 -2.44 -8.90 -23.30
C LEU A 4 -1.90 -7.48 -23.42
N LEU A 5 -0.81 -7.21 -22.72
CA LEU A 5 -0.04 -5.97 -22.85
C LEU A 5 0.95 -6.18 -23.99
N ALA A 6 0.74 -5.49 -25.12
CA ALA A 6 1.53 -5.70 -26.33
C ALA A 6 2.52 -4.58 -26.58
N ASN A 7 3.66 -4.90 -27.17
CA ASN A 7 4.69 -3.98 -27.63
C ASN A 7 5.31 -3.09 -26.53
N ALA A 8 5.47 -3.62 -25.31
CA ALA A 8 6.05 -2.88 -24.20
C ALA A 8 7.57 -2.98 -24.17
N THR A 9 8.24 -1.93 -23.73
CA THR A 9 9.60 -2.05 -23.17
C THR A 9 9.49 -2.36 -21.68
N VAL A 10 9.88 -3.56 -21.28
CA VAL A 10 9.73 -4.06 -19.90
C VAL A 10 11.06 -4.00 -19.18
N ILE A 11 11.10 -3.27 -18.05
CA ILE A 11 12.23 -3.29 -17.12
C ILE A 11 11.84 -4.27 -16.00
N THR A 12 12.44 -5.45 -16.02
CA THR A 12 11.97 -6.57 -15.20
C THR A 12 12.29 -6.45 -13.72
N MET A 13 13.31 -5.66 -13.37
CA MET A 13 13.88 -5.57 -12.01
C MET A 13 14.33 -6.91 -11.43
N ASN A 14 14.52 -7.93 -12.28
CA ASN A 14 15.06 -9.22 -11.88
C ASN A 14 16.58 -9.11 -11.54
N PRO A 15 17.22 -10.18 -11.01
CA PRO A 15 18.66 -10.15 -10.66
C PRO A 15 19.60 -9.78 -11.81
N THR A 16 19.22 -10.11 -13.06
CA THR A 16 19.98 -9.78 -14.26
C THR A 16 19.68 -8.40 -14.80
N ARG A 17 18.67 -7.71 -14.24
CA ARG A 17 18.23 -6.36 -14.63
C ARG A 17 17.90 -6.26 -16.12
N ASP A 18 17.19 -7.26 -16.62
CA ASP A 18 16.85 -7.33 -18.03
C ASP A 18 15.90 -6.19 -18.45
N VAL A 19 16.16 -5.65 -19.63
CA VAL A 19 15.27 -4.71 -20.32
C VAL A 19 14.87 -5.37 -21.64
N LEU A 20 13.58 -5.62 -21.82
CA LEU A 20 13.04 -6.44 -22.90
C LEU A 20 11.98 -5.69 -23.69
N ASP A 21 12.06 -5.73 -25.01
CA ASP A 21 10.92 -5.35 -25.86
C ASP A 21 10.06 -6.60 -26.06
N THR A 22 8.87 -6.63 -25.43
CA THR A 22 8.11 -7.87 -25.29
C THR A 22 6.63 -7.62 -25.03
N ASP A 23 5.83 -8.70 -25.16
CA ASP A 23 4.44 -8.72 -24.72
C ASP A 23 4.32 -9.40 -23.36
N ILE A 24 3.27 -9.07 -22.59
CA ILE A 24 2.95 -9.70 -21.30
C ILE A 24 1.51 -10.18 -21.34
N LEU A 25 1.29 -11.48 -21.12
CA LEU A 25 -0.04 -12.06 -20.95
C LEU A 25 -0.39 -12.13 -19.46
N ILE A 26 -1.49 -11.53 -19.07
CA ILE A 26 -2.04 -11.59 -17.73
C ILE A 26 -3.29 -12.45 -17.74
N GLU A 27 -3.33 -13.47 -16.88
CA GLU A 27 -4.50 -14.32 -16.69
C GLU A 27 -4.86 -14.37 -15.18
N ASN A 28 -6.11 -14.05 -14.87
CA ASN A 28 -6.63 -14.12 -13.50
C ASN A 28 -5.75 -13.36 -12.48
N GLY A 29 -5.20 -12.22 -12.88
CA GLY A 29 -4.42 -11.34 -12.01
C GLY A 29 -2.94 -11.72 -11.83
N VAL A 30 -2.45 -12.73 -12.58
CA VAL A 30 -1.03 -13.13 -12.59
C VAL A 30 -0.44 -13.04 -14.00
N ILE A 31 0.86 -12.80 -14.10
CA ILE A 31 1.60 -12.89 -15.37
C ILE A 31 1.69 -14.37 -15.74
N ALA A 32 0.98 -14.75 -16.80
CA ALA A 32 0.94 -16.13 -17.28
C ALA A 32 2.06 -16.43 -18.28
N ASP A 33 2.41 -15.45 -19.12
CA ASP A 33 3.50 -15.58 -20.10
C ASP A 33 4.12 -14.20 -20.38
N MET A 34 5.38 -14.18 -20.75
CA MET A 34 6.09 -12.98 -21.18
C MET A 34 7.06 -13.36 -22.31
N GLY A 35 6.89 -12.79 -23.47
CA GLY A 35 7.73 -13.09 -24.62
C GLY A 35 7.32 -12.27 -25.85
N PRO A 36 8.19 -12.18 -26.86
CA PRO A 36 7.88 -11.46 -28.08
C PRO A 36 6.79 -12.17 -28.89
N GLY A 37 5.90 -11.39 -29.50
CA GLY A 37 4.91 -11.89 -30.43
C GLY A 37 3.75 -12.68 -29.84
N LEU A 38 3.50 -12.59 -28.52
CA LEU A 38 2.32 -13.21 -27.90
C LEU A 38 1.02 -12.69 -28.50
N ALA A 39 1.01 -11.44 -28.95
CA ALA A 39 -0.15 -10.79 -29.58
C ALA A 39 -0.55 -11.44 -30.91
N GLY A 40 0.36 -12.13 -31.58
CA GLY A 40 0.10 -12.83 -32.84
C GLY A 40 -0.31 -14.29 -32.68
N ARG A 41 -0.30 -14.84 -31.46
CA ARG A 41 -0.61 -16.24 -31.22
C ARG A 41 -2.12 -16.50 -31.20
N PRO A 42 -2.63 -17.50 -31.93
CA PRO A 42 -4.07 -17.79 -32.02
C PRO A 42 -4.73 -18.03 -30.65
N GLU A 43 -4.03 -18.66 -29.72
CA GLU A 43 -4.52 -18.92 -28.36
C GLU A 43 -4.77 -17.64 -27.53
N ASN A 44 -4.21 -16.53 -27.95
CA ASN A 44 -4.37 -15.23 -27.30
C ASN A 44 -5.39 -14.30 -27.99
N ALA A 45 -6.02 -14.75 -29.09
CA ALA A 45 -6.96 -13.95 -29.87
C ALA A 45 -8.18 -13.45 -29.06
N GLY A 46 -8.55 -14.16 -27.97
CA GLY A 46 -9.64 -13.77 -27.08
C GLY A 46 -9.23 -12.91 -25.89
N ALA A 47 -7.96 -12.52 -25.76
CA ALA A 47 -7.51 -11.63 -24.71
C ALA A 47 -7.82 -10.16 -25.02
N GLU A 48 -8.20 -9.39 -24.00
CA GLU A 48 -8.27 -7.94 -24.13
C GLU A 48 -6.87 -7.39 -24.41
N ARG A 49 -6.70 -6.72 -25.55
CA ARG A 49 -5.39 -6.20 -25.95
C ARG A 49 -5.23 -4.73 -25.59
N VAL A 50 -4.11 -4.44 -24.91
CA VAL A 50 -3.65 -3.07 -24.63
C VAL A 50 -2.33 -2.85 -25.37
N ASP A 51 -2.29 -1.92 -26.32
CA ASP A 51 -1.05 -1.55 -27.00
C ASP A 51 -0.24 -0.58 -26.14
N LEU A 52 0.99 -0.99 -25.81
CA LEU A 52 1.93 -0.23 -25.00
C LEU A 52 3.14 0.24 -25.83
N SER A 53 3.01 0.39 -27.13
CA SER A 53 4.05 0.94 -28.01
C SER A 53 4.59 2.27 -27.47
N GLY A 54 5.90 2.35 -27.25
CA GLY A 54 6.57 3.52 -26.68
C GLY A 54 6.34 3.71 -25.17
N ARG A 55 5.78 2.73 -24.49
CA ARG A 55 5.60 2.74 -23.02
C ARG A 55 6.61 1.81 -22.34
N ILE A 56 7.02 2.22 -21.15
CA ILE A 56 7.86 1.40 -20.27
C ILE A 56 6.95 0.76 -19.21
N VAL A 57 7.11 -0.54 -19.02
CA VAL A 57 6.45 -1.30 -17.95
C VAL A 57 7.48 -1.69 -16.91
N ILE A 58 7.16 -1.43 -15.66
CA ILE A 58 7.97 -1.82 -14.50
C ILE A 58 7.10 -2.58 -13.51
N PRO A 59 7.66 -3.37 -12.60
CA PRO A 59 6.93 -3.87 -11.43
C PRO A 59 6.34 -2.72 -10.63
N GLY A 60 5.17 -2.94 -10.03
CA GLY A 60 4.56 -1.94 -9.16
C GLY A 60 5.49 -1.56 -8.00
N LEU A 61 5.47 -0.30 -7.62
CA LEU A 61 6.29 0.20 -6.54
C LEU A 61 5.80 -0.34 -5.19
N ILE A 62 6.73 -0.56 -4.27
CA ILE A 62 6.42 -0.94 -2.88
C ILE A 62 6.76 0.25 -1.99
N GLN A 63 5.75 0.79 -1.32
CA GLN A 63 5.95 1.78 -0.27
C GLN A 63 6.37 1.05 1.01
N SER A 64 7.67 1.02 1.27
CA SER A 64 8.26 0.18 2.31
C SER A 64 8.19 0.76 3.73
N HIS A 65 7.69 1.97 3.92
CA HIS A 65 7.42 2.59 5.20
C HIS A 65 6.38 3.69 5.07
N MET A 66 5.25 3.53 5.75
CA MET A 66 4.23 4.57 5.82
C MET A 66 3.39 4.45 7.10
N HIS A 67 2.61 5.48 7.35
CA HIS A 67 1.58 5.55 8.37
C HIS A 67 0.26 5.89 7.69
N VAL A 68 -0.51 4.88 7.34
CA VAL A 68 -1.76 5.01 6.57
C VAL A 68 -2.73 6.00 7.21
N THR A 69 -2.89 5.92 8.54
CA THR A 69 -3.79 6.80 9.31
C THR A 69 -3.45 8.27 9.18
N GLN A 70 -2.15 8.60 9.04
CA GLN A 70 -1.66 9.97 8.96
C GLN A 70 -1.94 10.63 7.59
N SER A 71 -2.49 9.91 6.62
CA SER A 71 -2.87 10.47 5.31
C SER A 71 -3.83 11.65 5.43
N LEU A 72 -4.65 11.68 6.50
CA LEU A 72 -5.56 12.80 6.80
C LEU A 72 -4.87 13.99 7.47
N PHE A 73 -3.62 13.86 7.90
CA PHE A 73 -2.92 14.88 8.70
C PHE A 73 -1.96 15.75 7.87
N ARG A 74 -1.98 15.58 6.56
CA ARG A 74 -1.09 16.29 5.65
C ARG A 74 -1.18 17.81 5.83
N GLY A 75 -0.02 18.46 5.95
CA GLY A 75 0.10 19.90 6.14
C GLY A 75 -0.24 20.41 7.54
N LEU A 76 -0.53 19.54 8.51
CA LEU A 76 -0.88 19.95 9.87
C LEU A 76 0.32 20.07 10.83
N ALA A 77 1.51 19.64 10.39
CA ALA A 77 2.66 19.49 11.28
C ALA A 77 4.00 19.78 10.58
N ASP A 78 4.01 20.76 9.70
CA ASP A 78 5.21 21.16 8.98
C ASP A 78 6.20 21.88 9.91
N GLU A 79 7.51 21.71 9.66
CA GLU A 79 8.61 22.43 10.33
C GLU A 79 8.69 22.21 11.86
N MET A 80 8.27 21.05 12.36
CA MET A 80 8.35 20.69 13.78
C MET A 80 9.47 19.70 14.06
N GLU A 81 10.12 19.83 15.22
CA GLU A 81 11.02 18.81 15.75
C GLU A 81 10.23 17.53 16.06
N LEU A 82 10.89 16.36 15.97
CA LEU A 82 10.22 15.06 16.07
C LEU A 82 9.33 14.90 17.31
N MET A 83 9.84 15.24 18.47
CA MET A 83 9.06 15.06 19.72
C MET A 83 7.91 16.07 19.83
N ASP A 84 8.13 17.32 19.44
CA ASP A 84 7.07 18.33 19.36
C ASP A 84 5.99 17.92 18.35
N TRP A 85 6.41 17.37 17.19
CA TRP A 85 5.51 16.86 16.17
C TRP A 85 4.64 15.70 16.70
N LEU A 86 5.25 14.71 17.36
CA LEU A 86 4.52 13.59 17.97
C LEU A 86 3.54 14.07 19.05
N GLN A 87 4.03 14.80 20.04
CA GLN A 87 3.25 15.16 21.23
C GLN A 87 2.13 16.18 20.94
N ARG A 88 2.41 17.16 20.07
CA ARG A 88 1.47 18.27 19.84
C ARG A 88 0.55 18.05 18.63
N ARG A 89 0.86 17.08 17.74
CA ARG A 89 0.09 16.85 16.52
C ARG A 89 -0.29 15.39 16.36
N ILE A 90 0.67 14.52 16.15
CA ILE A 90 0.37 13.15 15.70
C ILE A 90 -0.38 12.35 16.76
N TRP A 91 0.13 12.25 17.96
CA TRP A 91 -0.52 11.47 19.02
C TRP A 91 -1.94 11.96 19.35
N PRO A 92 -2.21 13.29 19.52
CA PRO A 92 -3.58 13.77 19.71
C PRO A 92 -4.51 13.42 18.53
N LEU A 93 -4.02 13.51 17.28
CA LEU A 93 -4.81 13.21 16.09
C LEU A 93 -5.05 11.70 15.93
N GLU A 94 -4.03 10.87 16.16
CA GLU A 94 -4.17 9.42 16.14
C GLU A 94 -5.09 8.92 17.27
N GLY A 95 -5.00 9.51 18.45
CA GLY A 95 -5.90 9.19 19.57
C GLY A 95 -7.36 9.59 19.32
N ALA A 96 -7.62 10.48 18.36
CA ALA A 96 -8.96 10.90 17.97
C ALA A 96 -9.56 10.08 16.81
N HIS A 97 -8.80 9.14 16.23
CA HIS A 97 -9.31 8.29 15.16
C HIS A 97 -10.44 7.39 15.63
N THR A 98 -11.42 7.22 14.76
CA THR A 98 -12.49 6.23 14.85
C THR A 98 -12.31 5.19 13.73
N PRO A 99 -13.01 4.04 13.78
CA PRO A 99 -13.00 3.09 12.66
C PRO A 99 -13.32 3.74 11.31
N GLU A 100 -14.27 4.68 11.28
CA GLU A 100 -14.68 5.37 10.06
C GLU A 100 -13.57 6.29 9.52
N THR A 101 -12.89 7.03 10.39
CA THR A 101 -11.78 7.92 9.97
C THR A 101 -10.56 7.11 9.56
N ASN A 102 -10.26 5.98 10.22
CA ASN A 102 -9.22 5.05 9.77
C ASN A 102 -9.53 4.46 8.40
N ALA A 103 -10.76 4.04 8.16
CA ALA A 103 -11.21 3.57 6.86
C ALA A 103 -11.09 4.66 5.77
N ALA A 104 -11.42 5.92 6.10
CA ALA A 104 -11.28 7.04 5.17
C ALA A 104 -9.80 7.31 4.85
N ALA A 105 -8.92 7.32 5.86
CA ALA A 105 -7.47 7.46 5.69
C ALA A 105 -6.90 6.34 4.80
N ALA A 106 -7.31 5.10 5.04
CA ALA A 106 -6.90 3.94 4.27
C ALA A 106 -7.32 4.05 2.79
N ARG A 107 -8.57 4.48 2.51
CA ARG A 107 -9.03 4.71 1.13
C ARG A 107 -8.24 5.81 0.44
N LEU A 108 -7.95 6.91 1.14
CA LEU A 108 -7.14 8.01 0.61
C LEU A 108 -5.73 7.53 0.27
N ALA A 109 -5.05 6.87 1.22
CA ALA A 109 -3.71 6.32 1.02
C ALA A 109 -3.67 5.33 -0.17
N ALA A 110 -4.65 4.42 -0.25
CA ALA A 110 -4.74 3.46 -1.35
C ALA A 110 -4.95 4.16 -2.70
N ALA A 111 -5.85 5.16 -2.77
CA ALA A 111 -6.11 5.91 -4.00
C ALA A 111 -4.87 6.67 -4.48
N GLU A 112 -4.16 7.33 -3.58
CA GLU A 112 -2.92 8.06 -3.92
C GLU A 112 -1.79 7.09 -4.30
N GLY A 113 -1.64 5.99 -3.57
CA GLY A 113 -0.67 4.94 -3.87
C GLY A 113 -0.88 4.37 -5.26
N LEU A 114 -2.08 3.91 -5.58
CA LEU A 114 -2.41 3.34 -6.90
C LEU A 114 -2.19 4.36 -8.02
N ARG A 115 -2.59 5.61 -7.84
CA ARG A 115 -2.34 6.68 -8.83
C ARG A 115 -0.86 6.99 -9.04
N SER A 116 -0.01 6.69 -8.05
CA SER A 116 1.45 6.88 -8.10
C SER A 116 2.20 5.60 -8.51
N GLY A 117 1.48 4.51 -8.85
CA GLY A 117 2.09 3.24 -9.23
C GLY A 117 2.54 2.36 -8.06
N VAL A 118 2.16 2.70 -6.83
CA VAL A 118 2.39 1.86 -5.65
C VAL A 118 1.35 0.73 -5.63
N THR A 119 1.80 -0.50 -5.49
CA THR A 119 0.96 -1.70 -5.50
C THR A 119 1.03 -2.51 -4.20
N ALA A 120 1.91 -2.11 -3.30
CA ALA A 120 1.99 -2.70 -1.96
C ALA A 120 2.48 -1.69 -0.94
N PHE A 121 2.00 -1.83 0.30
CA PHE A 121 2.40 -1.02 1.45
C PHE A 121 3.06 -1.87 2.53
N ILE A 122 4.01 -1.27 3.25
CA ILE A 122 4.42 -1.70 4.59
C ILE A 122 4.04 -0.56 5.52
N ASP A 123 2.92 -0.74 6.21
CA ASP A 123 2.33 0.24 7.11
C ASP A 123 2.76 -0.04 8.56
N MET A 124 3.21 0.99 9.25
CA MET A 124 3.57 0.91 10.67
C MET A 124 2.35 0.58 11.55
N GLY A 125 1.15 0.91 11.08
CA GLY A 125 -0.10 0.70 11.80
C GLY A 125 -0.49 1.87 12.69
N THR A 126 -1.50 1.62 13.49
CA THR A 126 -2.03 2.54 14.50
C THR A 126 -2.26 1.80 15.82
N ALA A 127 -2.44 2.54 16.92
CA ALA A 127 -2.72 1.92 18.22
C ALA A 127 -4.11 1.27 18.27
N HIS A 128 -5.12 1.89 17.67
CA HIS A 128 -6.52 1.45 17.79
C HIS A 128 -7.21 1.34 16.42
N CYS A 129 -8.27 0.52 16.38
CA CYS A 129 -9.14 0.37 15.20
C CYS A 129 -8.40 -0.12 13.95
N GLN A 130 -7.38 -0.95 14.12
CA GLN A 130 -6.56 -1.49 13.03
C GLN A 130 -7.39 -2.31 12.03
N ASP A 131 -8.41 -3.05 12.52
CA ASP A 131 -9.30 -3.85 11.69
C ASP A 131 -9.93 -3.03 10.54
N ALA A 132 -10.26 -1.76 10.78
CA ALA A 132 -10.85 -0.88 9.76
C ALA A 132 -9.88 -0.60 8.60
N ILE A 133 -8.57 -0.57 8.89
CA ILE A 133 -7.53 -0.43 7.86
C ILE A 133 -7.42 -1.73 7.08
N PHE A 134 -7.30 -2.89 7.75
CA PHE A 134 -7.21 -4.20 7.10
C PHE A 134 -8.40 -4.46 6.18
N GLU A 135 -9.62 -4.26 6.66
CA GLU A 135 -10.84 -4.45 5.87
C GLU A 135 -10.86 -3.54 4.66
N THR A 136 -10.53 -2.26 4.83
CA THR A 136 -10.48 -1.30 3.72
C THR A 136 -9.44 -1.70 2.69
N MET A 137 -8.22 -2.06 3.09
CA MET A 137 -7.15 -2.44 2.19
C MET A 137 -7.47 -3.75 1.44
N ARG A 138 -8.08 -4.73 2.12
CA ARG A 138 -8.61 -5.95 1.50
C ARG A 138 -9.66 -5.63 0.44
N ASP A 139 -10.63 -4.77 0.78
CA ASP A 139 -11.75 -4.45 -0.11
C ASP A 139 -11.32 -3.68 -1.36
N VAL A 140 -10.29 -2.82 -1.25
CA VAL A 140 -9.69 -2.15 -2.41
C VAL A 140 -8.67 -3.02 -3.16
N GLY A 141 -8.35 -4.21 -2.64
CA GLY A 141 -7.37 -5.12 -3.24
C GLY A 141 -5.91 -4.68 -3.11
N MET A 142 -5.60 -3.80 -2.16
CA MET A 142 -4.22 -3.37 -1.90
C MET A 142 -3.45 -4.47 -1.17
N ARG A 143 -2.26 -4.79 -1.67
CA ARG A 143 -1.34 -5.71 -1.00
C ARG A 143 -0.53 -4.99 0.06
N GLY A 144 -0.11 -5.70 1.11
CA GLY A 144 0.78 -5.11 2.11
C GLY A 144 0.94 -5.93 3.36
N LEU A 145 1.78 -5.38 4.22
CA LEU A 145 1.91 -5.74 5.62
C LEU A 145 1.41 -4.54 6.42
N PHE A 146 0.43 -4.76 7.25
CA PHE A 146 -0.21 -3.71 8.05
C PHE A 146 -0.01 -4.07 9.52
N GLY A 147 0.73 -3.24 10.23
CA GLY A 147 1.10 -3.48 11.61
C GLY A 147 0.09 -2.92 12.61
N LYS A 148 0.38 -3.17 13.88
CA LYS A 148 -0.25 -2.50 15.02
C LYS A 148 0.84 -1.77 15.81
N CYS A 149 0.65 -0.48 16.07
CA CYS A 149 1.47 0.25 17.03
C CYS A 149 1.11 -0.18 18.45
N MET A 150 2.10 -0.56 19.21
CA MET A 150 1.96 -0.94 20.62
C MET A 150 2.52 0.16 21.52
N LEU A 151 1.69 0.72 22.39
CA LEU A 151 2.03 1.78 23.32
C LEU A 151 1.59 1.36 24.72
N ASP A 152 2.36 0.46 25.34
CA ASP A 152 2.11 -0.09 26.68
C ASP A 152 2.89 0.62 27.78
N LEU A 153 3.94 1.36 27.40
CA LEU A 153 4.74 2.19 28.30
C LEU A 153 4.78 3.60 27.74
N GLY A 154 4.29 4.55 28.52
CA GLY A 154 4.33 5.96 28.16
C GLY A 154 4.63 6.81 29.40
N GLY A 155 5.31 7.93 29.16
CA GLY A 155 5.38 9.01 30.12
C GLY A 155 4.09 9.84 30.15
N THR A 156 4.09 10.93 30.89
CA THR A 156 2.98 11.87 30.97
C THR A 156 2.62 12.53 29.62
N ASP A 157 3.48 12.36 28.63
CA ASP A 157 3.38 13.04 27.33
C ASP A 157 2.62 12.22 26.26
N VAL A 158 2.36 10.93 26.54
CA VAL A 158 1.56 10.08 25.65
C VAL A 158 0.08 10.19 26.03
N PRO A 159 -0.81 10.56 25.11
CA PRO A 159 -2.24 10.61 25.39
C PRO A 159 -2.78 9.27 25.89
N ALA A 160 -3.59 9.31 26.95
CA ALA A 160 -4.22 8.11 27.51
C ALA A 160 -5.05 7.34 26.45
N ALA A 161 -5.56 8.03 25.44
CA ALA A 161 -6.30 7.44 24.33
C ALA A 161 -5.45 6.54 23.42
N LEU A 162 -4.12 6.60 23.50
CA LEU A 162 -3.21 5.73 22.73
C LEU A 162 -2.60 4.61 23.59
N MET A 163 -2.79 4.68 24.91
CA MET A 163 -2.19 3.70 25.83
C MET A 163 -3.05 2.44 25.91
N GLU A 164 -2.39 1.31 25.87
CA GLU A 164 -2.98 0.00 26.10
C GLU A 164 -2.12 -0.80 27.06
N ASP A 165 -2.69 -1.80 27.73
CA ASP A 165 -1.88 -2.73 28.50
C ASP A 165 -1.14 -3.72 27.57
N THR A 166 -0.02 -4.24 28.03
CA THR A 166 0.86 -5.14 27.25
C THR A 166 0.12 -6.37 26.72
N GLU A 167 -0.76 -6.97 27.51
CA GLU A 167 -1.51 -8.18 27.08
C GLU A 167 -2.47 -7.86 25.96
N THR A 168 -3.14 -6.71 26.02
CA THR A 168 -4.02 -6.22 24.93
C THR A 168 -3.21 -5.96 23.67
N CYS A 169 -2.07 -5.26 23.78
CA CYS A 169 -1.17 -5.01 22.65
C CYS A 169 -0.77 -6.31 21.94
N LEU A 170 -0.32 -7.32 22.70
CA LEU A 170 0.12 -8.61 22.16
C LEU A 170 -1.06 -9.36 21.50
N ARG A 171 -2.19 -9.49 22.21
CA ARG A 171 -3.36 -10.20 21.72
C ARG A 171 -3.90 -9.61 20.41
N GLU A 172 -3.91 -8.28 20.29
CA GLU A 172 -4.38 -7.61 19.09
C GLU A 172 -3.37 -7.69 17.93
N SER A 173 -2.09 -7.82 18.23
CA SER A 173 -1.05 -8.00 17.22
C SER A 173 -1.06 -9.40 16.58
N GLU A 174 -1.65 -10.40 17.25
CA GLU A 174 -1.73 -11.78 16.79
C GLU A 174 -3.01 -12.07 15.97
N ARG A 175 -3.92 -11.12 15.86
CA ARG A 175 -5.20 -11.26 15.12
C ARG A 175 -5.03 -10.99 13.64
#